data_c0b25a3ca62af6712f6d01a92d95c05b
#
_entry.id   c0b25a3ca62af6712f6d01a92d95c05b
#
_cell.length_a   1.000
_cell.length_b   1.000
_cell.length_c   1.000
_cell.angle_alpha   90.00
_cell.angle_beta   90.00
_cell.angle_gamma   90.00
#
_symmetry.space_group_name_H-M   'P 1'
#
loop_
_entity.id
_entity.type
_entity.pdbx_description
1 polymer ?
#
loop_
_entity_poly.entity_id
_entity_poly.type
_entity_poly.pdbx_seq_one_letter_code
_entity_poly.pdbx_strand_id
1 'polypeptide(L)'
;MTTSHRAPLSLLTACALAACALPAAAADWKPTRPVEFIVTAGPGGGTDQFARVVQSVVQKYKLIPVPVVVTNKSGGAGTEGLIAAKGAKGDPNKLVFSTNLAYLMPMITKVGYSIDDVTPVAIMAADEFILWSYADGPYKSAKDLVAAAKVKNTDHILTRQIEKATGVSMTYVPFKSGGEVAVQLAGGHVEANTNNPSENVSHWRAGKVRPLCVFSKQRLPLKDKVTADMGWSDIPTCKDQGIAVEEFRMPRTVWAMGDITPEQAAYYRNLMDQVRAKPEFKDWLQKGLQSDMFVTGTELARYIANDKANHKVQFSQDGWLLKD
;
A
#
# COMPACT_ATOMS: atom_id res chain seq x y z
N MET A 1 93.69 40.02 10.50
CA MET A 1 93.49 38.77 11.27
C MET A 1 91.98 38.55 11.39
N THR A 2 91.47 37.76 10.51
CA THR A 2 90.04 37.52 10.30
C THR A 2 89.74 36.06 10.38
N THR A 3 88.98 35.65 11.35
CA THR A 3 88.56 34.24 11.51
C THR A 3 87.06 34.18 11.23
N SER A 4 86.74 33.52 10.13
CA SER A 4 85.42 33.19 9.66
C SER A 4 84.89 31.97 10.42
N HIS A 5 83.72 32.07 11.03
CA HIS A 5 82.97 30.93 11.54
C HIS A 5 81.82 30.63 10.62
N ARG A 6 81.85 29.47 9.98
CA ARG A 6 80.73 28.86 9.26
C ARG A 6 79.86 28.06 10.20
N ALA A 7 78.56 28.32 10.24
CA ALA A 7 77.58 27.54 10.92
C ALA A 7 77.03 26.41 10.00
N PRO A 8 76.79 25.21 10.48
CA PRO A 8 76.20 24.13 9.67
C PRO A 8 74.67 24.26 9.59
N LEU A 9 74.19 24.16 8.37
CA LEU A 9 72.74 24.16 8.03
C LEU A 9 72.19 22.76 8.30
N SER A 10 71.40 22.61 9.39
CA SER A 10 70.69 21.35 9.71
C SER A 10 69.46 21.22 8.85
N LEU A 11 69.46 20.27 7.93
CA LEU A 11 68.35 19.90 7.08
C LEU A 11 67.37 19.04 7.91
N LEU A 12 66.24 19.61 8.39
CA LEU A 12 65.14 18.86 8.97
C LEU A 12 64.28 18.30 7.85
N THR A 13 64.43 16.98 7.61
CA THR A 13 63.58 16.22 6.70
C THR A 13 62.25 15.92 7.41
N ALA A 14 61.22 16.70 7.13
CA ALA A 14 59.84 16.41 7.58
C ALA A 14 59.24 15.30 6.69
N CYS A 15 59.21 14.07 7.19
CA CYS A 15 58.40 12.99 6.60
C CYS A 15 56.91 13.29 6.84
N ALA A 16 56.24 13.83 5.83
CA ALA A 16 54.80 13.92 5.80
C ALA A 16 54.24 12.50 5.60
N LEU A 17 53.74 11.87 6.67
CA LEU A 17 52.85 10.70 6.55
C LEU A 17 51.52 11.18 5.96
N ALA A 18 51.36 11.07 4.66
CA ALA A 18 50.10 11.10 4.01
C ALA A 18 49.32 9.84 4.39
N ALA A 19 48.51 9.91 5.43
CA ALA A 19 47.54 8.88 5.74
C ALA A 19 46.54 8.84 4.57
N CYS A 20 46.71 7.90 3.65
CA CYS A 20 45.67 7.51 2.69
C CYS A 20 44.49 6.99 3.49
N ALA A 21 43.53 7.86 3.77
CA ALA A 21 42.19 7.47 4.18
C ALA A 21 41.58 6.73 2.98
N LEU A 22 41.75 5.42 2.93
CA LEU A 22 40.96 4.56 2.07
C LEU A 22 39.49 4.85 2.42
N PRO A 23 38.60 5.19 1.44
CA PRO A 23 37.20 5.24 1.73
C PRO A 23 36.83 3.85 2.25
N ALA A 24 36.42 3.76 3.51
CA ALA A 24 35.81 2.55 4.02
C ALA A 24 34.64 2.27 3.10
N ALA A 25 34.74 1.27 2.24
CA ALA A 25 33.62 0.76 1.50
C ALA A 25 32.57 0.45 2.54
N ALA A 26 31.49 1.26 2.57
CA ALA A 26 30.38 1.01 3.46
C ALA A 26 29.94 -0.43 3.19
N ALA A 27 30.18 -1.31 4.17
CA ALA A 27 29.79 -2.71 4.02
C ALA A 27 28.30 -2.72 3.72
N ASP A 28 27.91 -3.25 2.54
CA ASP A 28 26.52 -3.35 2.13
C ASP A 28 25.73 -4.04 3.23
N TRP A 29 24.95 -3.27 3.97
CA TRP A 29 24.14 -3.81 5.06
C TRP A 29 23.18 -4.88 4.53
N LYS A 30 23.08 -6.00 5.26
CA LYS A 30 22.11 -7.08 4.99
C LYS A 30 21.51 -7.55 6.31
N PRO A 31 20.24 -7.98 6.33
CA PRO A 31 19.66 -8.56 7.53
C PRO A 31 20.36 -9.86 7.89
N THR A 32 20.67 -10.01 9.18
CA THR A 32 21.34 -11.20 9.77
C THR A 32 20.41 -12.04 10.63
N ARG A 33 19.19 -11.56 10.88
CA ARG A 33 18.12 -12.24 11.62
C ARG A 33 16.87 -12.33 10.73
N PRO A 34 15.94 -13.25 10.99
CA PRO A 34 14.68 -13.33 10.25
C PRO A 34 13.99 -11.96 10.13
N VAL A 35 13.47 -11.65 8.94
CA VAL A 35 12.73 -10.41 8.69
C VAL A 35 11.24 -10.68 8.86
N GLU A 36 10.59 -9.88 9.71
CA GLU A 36 9.15 -9.93 9.92
C GLU A 36 8.44 -8.95 8.96
N PHE A 37 7.46 -9.45 8.21
CA PHE A 37 6.51 -8.65 7.45
C PHE A 37 5.23 -8.50 8.28
N ILE A 38 5.04 -7.35 8.88
CA ILE A 38 3.84 -6.98 9.63
C ILE A 38 2.79 -6.51 8.63
N VAL A 39 1.65 -7.19 8.59
CA VAL A 39 0.55 -6.90 7.65
C VAL A 39 -0.59 -6.23 8.39
N THR A 40 -1.00 -5.03 7.93
CA THR A 40 -2.06 -4.23 8.58
C THR A 40 -3.48 -4.66 8.20
N ALA A 41 -3.63 -5.84 7.60
CA ALA A 41 -4.93 -6.41 7.23
C ALA A 41 -5.05 -7.85 7.73
N GLY A 42 -6.28 -8.34 7.82
CA GLY A 42 -6.57 -9.73 8.14
C GLY A 42 -6.08 -10.70 7.06
N PRO A 43 -5.89 -12.00 7.40
CA PRO A 43 -5.50 -13.01 6.45
C PRO A 43 -6.46 -13.08 5.25
N GLY A 44 -5.90 -13.28 4.05
CA GLY A 44 -6.65 -13.35 2.79
C GLY A 44 -7.09 -12.01 2.20
N GLY A 45 -6.96 -10.89 2.93
CA GLY A 45 -7.20 -9.56 2.40
C GLY A 45 -6.09 -9.11 1.43
N GLY A 46 -6.37 -8.09 0.62
CA GLY A 46 -5.45 -7.65 -0.44
C GLY A 46 -4.04 -7.29 0.06
N THR A 47 -3.90 -6.69 1.24
CA THR A 47 -2.58 -6.40 1.83
C THR A 47 -1.85 -7.67 2.29
N ASP A 48 -2.58 -8.69 2.77
CA ASP A 48 -1.98 -9.98 3.12
C ASP A 48 -1.49 -10.72 1.86
N GLN A 49 -2.30 -10.73 0.79
CA GLN A 49 -1.91 -11.29 -0.50
C GLN A 49 -0.66 -10.59 -1.06
N PHE A 50 -0.61 -9.26 -0.97
CA PHE A 50 0.55 -8.46 -1.36
C PHE A 50 1.82 -8.85 -0.59
N ALA A 51 1.75 -8.92 0.74
CA ALA A 51 2.91 -9.30 1.56
C ALA A 51 3.39 -10.72 1.25
N ARG A 52 2.46 -11.66 1.02
CA ARG A 52 2.79 -13.06 0.73
C ARG A 52 3.38 -13.26 -0.66
N VAL A 53 2.96 -12.52 -1.68
CA VAL A 53 3.63 -12.59 -2.98
C VAL A 53 5.04 -12.03 -2.90
N VAL A 54 5.26 -10.92 -2.18
CA VAL A 54 6.61 -10.39 -1.92
C VAL A 54 7.46 -11.44 -1.18
N GLN A 55 6.94 -12.03 -0.10
CA GLN A 55 7.61 -13.11 0.65
C GLN A 55 8.00 -14.28 -0.27
N SER A 56 7.05 -14.76 -1.07
CA SER A 56 7.27 -15.90 -1.99
C SER A 56 8.38 -15.61 -3.00
N VAL A 57 8.37 -14.41 -3.59
CA VAL A 57 9.41 -13.97 -4.53
C VAL A 57 10.76 -13.88 -3.83
N VAL A 58 10.81 -13.23 -2.66
CA VAL A 58 12.06 -13.09 -1.88
C VAL A 58 12.66 -14.47 -1.55
N GLN A 59 11.84 -15.43 -1.13
CA GLN A 59 12.28 -16.79 -0.79
C GLN A 59 12.70 -17.57 -2.02
N LYS A 60 11.89 -17.55 -3.09
CA LYS A 60 12.17 -18.29 -4.33
C LYS A 60 13.49 -17.86 -4.96
N TYR A 61 13.76 -16.57 -5.00
CA TYR A 61 14.97 -16.01 -5.63
C TYR A 61 16.11 -15.76 -4.64
N LYS A 62 15.93 -16.12 -3.35
CA LYS A 62 16.92 -15.93 -2.28
C LYS A 62 17.44 -14.48 -2.24
N LEU A 63 16.54 -13.50 -2.38
CA LEU A 63 16.90 -12.08 -2.47
C LEU A 63 17.45 -11.52 -1.16
N ILE A 64 17.17 -12.16 -0.03
CA ILE A 64 17.77 -11.89 1.27
C ILE A 64 18.30 -13.18 1.89
N PRO A 65 19.37 -13.09 2.73
CA PRO A 65 20.07 -14.28 3.26
C PRO A 65 19.35 -14.97 4.43
N VAL A 66 18.22 -14.44 4.90
CA VAL A 66 17.51 -14.90 6.11
C VAL A 66 16.04 -15.22 5.81
N PRO A 67 15.36 -16.00 6.64
CA PRO A 67 13.94 -16.27 6.49
C PRO A 67 13.08 -15.00 6.59
N VAL A 68 11.93 -15.00 5.91
CA VAL A 68 10.88 -13.99 6.04
C VAL A 68 9.64 -14.62 6.67
N VAL A 69 9.09 -13.96 7.69
CA VAL A 69 7.86 -14.37 8.40
C VAL A 69 6.80 -13.31 8.19
N VAL A 70 5.58 -13.72 7.88
CA VAL A 70 4.42 -12.82 7.74
C VAL A 70 3.54 -12.92 8.99
N THR A 71 3.23 -11.77 9.59
CA THR A 71 2.39 -11.63 10.80
C THR A 71 1.27 -10.63 10.54
N ASN A 72 0.02 -11.05 10.67
CA ASN A 72 -1.12 -10.15 10.52
C ASN A 72 -1.43 -9.42 11.84
N LYS A 73 -1.51 -8.08 11.78
CA LYS A 73 -1.88 -7.18 12.87
C LYS A 73 -2.90 -6.16 12.36
N SER A 74 -4.18 -6.58 12.33
CA SER A 74 -5.26 -5.86 11.63
C SER A 74 -6.19 -5.07 12.54
N GLY A 75 -5.98 -5.11 13.84
CA GLY A 75 -6.81 -4.40 14.82
C GLY A 75 -6.88 -2.89 14.54
N GLY A 76 -8.05 -2.27 14.79
CA GLY A 76 -8.28 -0.84 14.60
C GLY A 76 -8.01 -0.36 13.17
N ALA A 77 -8.52 -1.05 12.17
CA ALA A 77 -8.28 -0.76 10.74
C ALA A 77 -6.78 -0.75 10.37
N GLY A 78 -5.99 -1.65 10.98
CA GLY A 78 -4.56 -1.79 10.74
C GLY A 78 -3.65 -0.92 11.63
N THR A 79 -4.20 -0.08 12.49
CA THR A 79 -3.41 0.75 13.43
C THR A 79 -2.56 -0.09 14.38
N GLU A 80 -3.01 -1.30 14.75
CA GLU A 80 -2.24 -2.26 15.56
C GLU A 80 -0.86 -2.55 14.96
N GLY A 81 -0.78 -2.78 13.64
CA GLY A 81 0.48 -3.03 12.95
C GLY A 81 1.44 -1.84 12.99
N LEU A 82 0.92 -0.63 12.87
CA LEU A 82 1.72 0.61 12.92
C LEU A 82 2.14 0.97 14.34
N ILE A 83 1.30 0.70 15.36
CA ILE A 83 1.70 0.81 16.78
C ILE A 83 2.82 -0.19 17.09
N ALA A 84 2.73 -1.42 16.58
CA ALA A 84 3.80 -2.40 16.74
C ALA A 84 5.11 -1.94 16.07
N ALA A 85 5.01 -1.28 14.90
CA ALA A 85 6.16 -0.69 14.22
C ALA A 85 6.81 0.43 15.05
N LYS A 86 6.01 1.33 15.63
CA LYS A 86 6.48 2.37 16.55
C LYS A 86 7.25 1.78 17.73
N GLY A 87 6.73 0.71 18.34
CA GLY A 87 7.38 0.00 19.44
C GLY A 87 8.67 -0.73 19.04
N ALA A 88 8.94 -0.87 17.75
CA ALA A 88 10.12 -1.54 17.19
C ALA A 88 11.08 -0.57 16.49
N LYS A 89 11.05 0.73 16.83
CA LYS A 89 11.97 1.75 16.29
C LYS A 89 13.42 1.26 16.31
N GLY A 90 14.17 1.50 15.25
CA GLY A 90 15.56 1.08 15.10
C GLY A 90 15.75 -0.41 14.76
N ASP A 91 14.71 -1.24 14.73
CA ASP A 91 14.85 -2.65 14.31
C ASP A 91 14.77 -2.79 12.78
N PRO A 92 15.90 -3.03 12.08
CA PRO A 92 15.90 -3.12 10.64
C PRO A 92 15.38 -4.47 10.13
N ASN A 93 15.00 -5.41 11.00
CA ASN A 93 14.52 -6.73 10.58
C ASN A 93 12.97 -6.80 10.57
N LYS A 94 12.31 -5.65 10.43
CA LYS A 94 10.84 -5.57 10.31
C LYS A 94 10.44 -4.64 9.18
N LEU A 95 9.39 -5.03 8.45
CA LEU A 95 8.71 -4.18 7.46
C LEU A 95 7.21 -4.20 7.73
N VAL A 96 6.53 -3.08 7.47
CA VAL A 96 5.07 -3.01 7.50
C VAL A 96 4.53 -2.96 6.09
N PHE A 97 3.59 -3.84 5.79
CA PHE A 97 2.80 -3.85 4.58
C PHE A 97 1.44 -3.25 4.87
N SER A 98 1.11 -2.17 4.15
CA SER A 98 -0.08 -1.37 4.43
C SER A 98 -0.64 -0.75 3.14
N THR A 99 -1.53 0.22 3.32
CA THR A 99 -2.09 1.08 2.28
C THR A 99 -1.88 2.55 2.67
N ASN A 100 -2.52 3.49 1.97
CA ASN A 100 -2.54 4.89 2.37
C ASN A 100 -3.19 5.15 3.74
N LEU A 101 -3.93 4.19 4.30
CA LEU A 101 -4.44 4.31 5.66
C LEU A 101 -3.33 4.52 6.69
N ALA A 102 -2.09 4.06 6.42
CA ALA A 102 -0.95 4.31 7.28
C ALA A 102 -0.74 5.80 7.62
N TYR A 103 -0.97 6.70 6.66
CA TYR A 103 -0.81 8.15 6.84
C TYR A 103 -2.13 8.94 6.85
N LEU A 104 -3.25 8.32 6.47
CA LEU A 104 -4.56 8.98 6.49
C LEU A 104 -5.26 8.83 7.85
N MET A 105 -5.13 7.67 8.51
CA MET A 105 -5.78 7.43 9.81
C MET A 105 -5.41 8.47 10.88
N PRO A 106 -4.14 8.89 11.04
CA PRO A 106 -3.79 9.94 11.99
C PRO A 106 -4.45 11.30 11.74
N MET A 107 -4.98 11.53 10.51
CA MET A 107 -5.66 12.78 10.19
C MET A 107 -7.10 12.83 10.69
N ILE A 108 -7.73 11.69 10.92
CA ILE A 108 -9.17 11.56 11.20
C ILE A 108 -9.47 10.90 12.54
N THR A 109 -8.49 10.27 13.17
CA THR A 109 -8.67 9.58 14.45
C THR A 109 -7.42 9.63 15.30
N LYS A 110 -7.58 9.70 16.62
CA LYS A 110 -6.45 9.61 17.56
C LYS A 110 -5.94 8.18 17.59
N VAL A 111 -4.82 7.95 16.91
CA VAL A 111 -4.12 6.66 16.88
C VAL A 111 -2.85 6.73 17.74
N GLY A 112 -2.37 5.60 18.20
CA GLY A 112 -1.18 5.52 19.06
C GLY A 112 0.17 5.70 18.32
N TYR A 113 0.16 6.14 17.04
CA TYR A 113 1.37 6.33 16.21
C TYR A 113 1.28 7.60 15.38
N SER A 114 2.43 8.07 14.88
CA SER A 114 2.58 9.05 13.81
C SER A 114 3.17 8.40 12.58
N ILE A 115 2.95 8.96 11.39
CA ILE A 115 3.62 8.48 10.17
C ILE A 115 5.16 8.65 10.26
N ASP A 116 5.64 9.57 11.08
CA ASP A 116 7.05 9.79 11.34
C ASP A 116 7.70 8.69 12.21
N ASP A 117 6.88 7.81 12.79
CA ASP A 117 7.36 6.61 13.51
C ASP A 117 7.83 5.48 12.59
N VAL A 118 7.63 5.63 11.27
CA VAL A 118 8.02 4.66 10.24
C VAL A 118 8.75 5.33 9.08
N THR A 119 9.59 4.58 8.39
CA THR A 119 10.37 5.04 7.24
C THR A 119 9.74 4.53 5.95
N PRO A 120 9.35 5.39 4.99
CA PRO A 120 8.77 4.96 3.73
C PRO A 120 9.81 4.23 2.86
N VAL A 121 9.46 3.04 2.39
CA VAL A 121 10.30 2.21 1.51
C VAL A 121 9.83 2.32 0.07
N ALA A 122 8.60 1.88 -0.21
CA ALA A 122 8.05 1.88 -1.57
C ALA A 122 6.52 1.87 -1.59
N ILE A 123 5.95 2.40 -2.66
CA ILE A 123 4.67 1.96 -3.21
C ILE A 123 5.01 0.94 -4.30
N MET A 124 4.31 -0.21 -4.32
CA MET A 124 4.60 -1.32 -5.23
C MET A 124 3.49 -1.57 -6.25
N ALA A 125 2.29 -1.15 -5.93
CA ALA A 125 1.09 -1.31 -6.77
C ALA A 125 0.03 -0.30 -6.36
N ALA A 126 -0.97 -0.11 -7.22
CA ALA A 126 -2.21 0.55 -6.85
C ALA A 126 -3.40 -0.34 -7.22
N ASP A 127 -4.31 -0.49 -6.28
CA ASP A 127 -5.53 -1.26 -6.49
C ASP A 127 -6.60 -0.43 -7.18
N GLU A 128 -7.27 -1.04 -8.15
CA GLU A 128 -8.53 -0.56 -8.68
C GLU A 128 -9.67 -1.08 -7.80
N PHE A 129 -10.78 -0.35 -7.74
CA PHE A 129 -11.96 -0.75 -7.00
C PHE A 129 -13.15 -0.95 -7.92
N ILE A 130 -13.92 -1.99 -7.63
CA ILE A 130 -15.17 -2.31 -8.33
C ILE A 130 -16.31 -2.26 -7.32
N LEU A 131 -17.43 -1.70 -7.73
CA LEU A 131 -18.70 -1.82 -7.03
C LEU A 131 -19.34 -3.16 -7.42
N TRP A 132 -19.56 -4.00 -6.44
CA TRP A 132 -20.12 -5.34 -6.61
C TRP A 132 -21.48 -5.44 -5.93
N SER A 133 -22.35 -6.31 -6.45
CA SER A 133 -23.59 -6.69 -5.78
C SER A 133 -23.72 -8.21 -5.69
N TYR A 134 -24.58 -8.67 -4.79
CA TYR A 134 -25.04 -10.04 -4.74
C TYR A 134 -25.74 -10.43 -6.06
N ALA A 135 -25.39 -11.58 -6.64
CA ALA A 135 -25.82 -11.91 -8.00
C ALA A 135 -27.33 -12.15 -8.11
N ASP A 136 -27.94 -12.79 -7.09
CA ASP A 136 -29.36 -13.05 -7.04
C ASP A 136 -30.19 -11.85 -6.51
N GLY A 137 -29.50 -10.77 -6.11
CA GLY A 137 -30.12 -9.52 -5.66
C GLY A 137 -30.83 -8.75 -6.77
N PRO A 138 -31.61 -7.73 -6.39
CA PRO A 138 -32.43 -6.95 -7.33
C PRO A 138 -31.59 -6.02 -8.23
N TYR A 139 -30.33 -5.73 -7.88
CA TYR A 139 -29.50 -4.74 -8.56
C TYR A 139 -28.69 -5.39 -9.69
N LYS A 140 -29.01 -5.01 -10.93
CA LYS A 140 -28.32 -5.51 -12.13
C LYS A 140 -27.31 -4.50 -12.70
N SER A 141 -27.41 -3.24 -12.25
CA SER A 141 -26.50 -2.14 -12.60
C SER A 141 -26.22 -1.25 -11.39
N ALA A 142 -25.18 -0.41 -11.49
CA ALA A 142 -24.91 0.58 -10.46
C ALA A 142 -26.07 1.62 -10.35
N LYS A 143 -26.76 1.92 -11.46
CA LYS A 143 -27.95 2.79 -11.45
C LYS A 143 -29.09 2.21 -10.61
N ASP A 144 -29.35 0.90 -10.69
CA ASP A 144 -30.38 0.23 -9.89
C ASP A 144 -30.07 0.34 -8.39
N LEU A 145 -28.80 0.07 -8.03
CA LEU A 145 -28.35 0.17 -6.64
C LEU A 145 -28.49 1.60 -6.10
N VAL A 146 -28.07 2.61 -6.86
CA VAL A 146 -28.19 4.03 -6.50
C VAL A 146 -29.65 4.44 -6.37
N ALA A 147 -30.52 3.99 -7.27
CA ALA A 147 -31.97 4.30 -7.20
C ALA A 147 -32.63 3.72 -5.94
N ALA A 148 -32.17 2.58 -5.45
CA ALA A 148 -32.69 1.91 -4.27
C ALA A 148 -32.12 2.43 -2.94
N ALA A 149 -30.90 2.97 -2.93
CA ALA A 149 -30.20 3.41 -1.73
C ALA A 149 -30.77 4.73 -1.17
N LYS A 150 -31.80 4.66 -0.32
CA LYS A 150 -32.44 5.82 0.33
C LYS A 150 -32.36 5.83 1.86
N VAL A 151 -31.39 5.12 2.49
CA VAL A 151 -31.30 5.00 3.97
C VAL A 151 -29.93 5.44 4.49
N LYS A 152 -29.96 6.17 5.63
CA LYS A 152 -28.84 6.89 6.25
C LYS A 152 -27.92 5.98 7.08
N ASN A 153 -26.64 6.02 6.90
CA ASN A 153 -25.49 6.17 7.80
C ASN A 153 -24.18 5.69 7.17
N THR A 154 -23.09 6.32 7.53
CA THR A 154 -21.84 6.43 6.77
C THR A 154 -20.65 6.08 7.59
N ASP A 155 -19.55 5.61 6.94
CA ASP A 155 -18.18 5.96 7.38
C ASP A 155 -17.09 5.27 6.54
N HIS A 156 -17.03 5.48 5.22
CA HIS A 156 -15.90 5.03 4.40
C HIS A 156 -15.61 6.01 3.27
N ILE A 157 -14.33 6.27 2.97
CA ILE A 157 -13.90 7.30 2.01
C ILE A 157 -14.60 7.15 0.65
N LEU A 158 -14.57 5.96 0.06
CA LEU A 158 -15.20 5.71 -1.25
C LEU A 158 -16.71 5.72 -1.16
N THR A 159 -17.31 5.16 -0.10
CA THR A 159 -18.77 5.22 0.14
C THR A 159 -19.25 6.67 0.20
N ARG A 160 -18.52 7.55 0.91
CA ARG A 160 -18.85 8.99 0.95
C ARG A 160 -18.73 9.67 -0.40
N GLN A 161 -17.76 9.28 -1.21
CA GLN A 161 -17.64 9.82 -2.57
C GLN A 161 -18.85 9.40 -3.43
N ILE A 162 -19.30 8.15 -3.33
CA ILE A 162 -20.49 7.66 -4.02
C ILE A 162 -21.74 8.42 -3.54
N GLU A 163 -21.93 8.56 -2.23
CA GLU A 163 -23.06 9.29 -1.65
C GLU A 163 -23.12 10.73 -2.12
N LYS A 164 -21.98 11.45 -2.09
CA LYS A 164 -21.90 12.83 -2.60
C LYS A 164 -22.20 12.92 -4.09
N ALA A 165 -21.65 11.98 -4.88
CA ALA A 165 -21.83 11.97 -6.33
C ALA A 165 -23.27 11.64 -6.76
N THR A 166 -24.04 10.94 -5.94
CA THR A 166 -25.35 10.40 -6.31
C THR A 166 -26.51 10.98 -5.48
N GLY A 167 -26.20 11.67 -4.38
CA GLY A 167 -27.22 12.20 -3.45
C GLY A 167 -27.92 11.12 -2.61
N VAL A 168 -27.44 9.87 -2.65
CA VAL A 168 -27.99 8.76 -1.84
C VAL A 168 -27.25 8.61 -0.53
N SER A 169 -27.82 7.84 0.39
CA SER A 169 -27.18 7.48 1.66
C SER A 169 -27.14 5.97 1.81
N MET A 170 -26.02 5.43 2.26
CA MET A 170 -25.77 3.99 2.39
C MET A 170 -25.47 3.62 3.84
N THR A 171 -25.94 2.46 4.30
CA THR A 171 -25.51 1.90 5.58
C THR A 171 -24.18 1.19 5.41
N TYR A 172 -23.13 1.77 5.98
CA TYR A 172 -21.80 1.17 5.95
C TYR A 172 -21.63 0.13 7.07
N VAL A 173 -21.21 -1.08 6.69
CA VAL A 173 -20.88 -2.17 7.63
C VAL A 173 -19.38 -2.48 7.52
N PRO A 174 -18.58 -2.18 8.55
CA PRO A 174 -17.13 -2.42 8.51
C PRO A 174 -16.80 -3.90 8.71
N PHE A 175 -15.79 -4.39 7.98
CA PHE A 175 -15.20 -5.71 8.11
C PHE A 175 -13.68 -5.63 8.27
N LYS A 176 -13.05 -6.70 8.78
CA LYS A 176 -11.59 -6.73 9.03
C LYS A 176 -10.76 -6.81 7.76
N SER A 177 -11.35 -7.22 6.64
CA SER A 177 -10.67 -7.30 5.34
C SER A 177 -11.68 -7.35 4.19
N GLY A 178 -11.24 -7.02 2.97
CA GLY A 178 -12.04 -7.17 1.78
C GLY A 178 -12.39 -8.63 1.47
N GLY A 179 -11.52 -9.59 1.81
CA GLY A 179 -11.85 -11.01 1.71
C GLY A 179 -13.02 -11.41 2.61
N GLU A 180 -13.11 -10.87 3.82
CA GLU A 180 -14.24 -11.14 4.72
C GLU A 180 -15.55 -10.57 4.15
N VAL A 181 -15.57 -9.32 3.69
CA VAL A 181 -16.78 -8.74 3.10
C VAL A 181 -17.17 -9.41 1.78
N ALA A 182 -16.20 -9.93 1.01
CA ALA A 182 -16.50 -10.71 -0.21
C ALA A 182 -17.33 -11.96 0.10
N VAL A 183 -17.00 -12.67 1.18
CA VAL A 183 -17.77 -13.82 1.66
C VAL A 183 -19.18 -13.41 2.08
N GLN A 184 -19.32 -12.29 2.82
CA GLN A 184 -20.63 -11.78 3.24
C GLN A 184 -21.49 -11.38 2.06
N LEU A 185 -20.90 -10.74 1.03
CA LEU A 185 -21.62 -10.42 -0.20
C LEU A 185 -22.05 -11.67 -0.95
N ALA A 186 -21.17 -12.66 -1.08
CA ALA A 186 -21.49 -13.94 -1.74
C ALA A 186 -22.59 -14.73 -1.03
N GLY A 187 -22.72 -14.55 0.28
CA GLY A 187 -23.80 -15.12 1.12
C GLY A 187 -25.08 -14.29 1.14
N GLY A 188 -25.11 -13.12 0.51
CA GLY A 188 -26.29 -12.22 0.50
C GLY A 188 -26.53 -11.51 1.85
N HIS A 189 -25.52 -11.47 2.74
CA HIS A 189 -25.62 -10.80 4.05
C HIS A 189 -25.38 -9.28 3.94
N VAL A 190 -24.82 -8.83 2.84
CA VAL A 190 -24.73 -7.42 2.43
C VAL A 190 -25.17 -7.31 0.97
N GLU A 191 -25.71 -6.16 0.57
CA GLU A 191 -26.28 -5.95 -0.76
C GLU A 191 -25.23 -5.59 -1.80
N ALA A 192 -24.20 -4.87 -1.37
CA ALA A 192 -23.09 -4.43 -2.22
C ALA A 192 -21.80 -4.28 -1.41
N ASN A 193 -20.67 -4.32 -2.09
CA ASN A 193 -19.40 -3.86 -1.55
C ASN A 193 -18.58 -3.11 -2.60
N THR A 194 -17.63 -2.30 -2.15
CA THR A 194 -16.56 -1.76 -2.95
C THR A 194 -15.28 -2.53 -2.61
N ASN A 195 -14.76 -3.28 -3.56
CA ASN A 195 -13.68 -4.22 -3.28
C ASN A 195 -12.74 -4.38 -4.47
N ASN A 196 -11.52 -4.83 -4.20
CA ASN A 196 -10.54 -5.14 -5.23
C ASN A 196 -11.01 -6.31 -6.12
N PRO A 197 -10.62 -6.35 -7.39
CA PRO A 197 -10.90 -7.48 -8.28
C PRO A 197 -10.50 -8.84 -7.69
N SER A 198 -9.30 -8.94 -7.12
CA SER A 198 -8.75 -10.20 -6.60
C SER A 198 -9.55 -10.82 -5.45
N GLU A 199 -10.26 -10.01 -4.68
CA GLU A 199 -11.02 -10.47 -3.52
C GLU A 199 -12.40 -11.04 -3.88
N ASN A 200 -12.98 -10.59 -4.99
CA ASN A 200 -14.32 -11.01 -5.43
C ASN A 200 -14.32 -11.97 -6.64
N VAL A 201 -13.21 -12.10 -7.38
CA VAL A 201 -13.20 -12.84 -8.67
C VAL A 201 -13.61 -14.30 -8.56
N SER A 202 -13.26 -14.99 -7.48
CA SER A 202 -13.67 -16.38 -7.24
C SER A 202 -15.17 -16.50 -7.06
N HIS A 203 -15.78 -15.59 -6.32
CA HIS A 203 -17.22 -15.52 -6.11
C HIS A 203 -17.97 -15.10 -7.38
N TRP A 204 -17.39 -14.21 -8.18
CA TRP A 204 -17.96 -13.86 -9.48
C TRP A 204 -17.92 -15.05 -10.45
N ARG A 205 -16.80 -15.76 -10.55
CA ARG A 205 -16.70 -16.99 -11.36
C ARG A 205 -17.70 -18.06 -10.93
N ALA A 206 -18.01 -18.13 -9.62
CA ALA A 206 -19.02 -19.02 -9.08
C ALA A 206 -20.47 -18.50 -9.23
N GLY A 207 -20.67 -17.35 -9.88
CA GLY A 207 -22.01 -16.75 -10.09
C GLY A 207 -22.68 -16.21 -8.82
N LYS A 208 -21.93 -15.99 -7.73
CA LYS A 208 -22.48 -15.53 -6.45
C LYS A 208 -22.52 -14.01 -6.32
N VAL A 209 -21.62 -13.33 -7.01
CA VAL A 209 -21.57 -11.86 -7.06
C VAL A 209 -21.49 -11.40 -8.50
N ARG A 210 -21.81 -10.13 -8.74
CA ARG A 210 -21.65 -9.50 -10.05
C ARG A 210 -20.99 -8.13 -9.91
N PRO A 211 -20.06 -7.77 -10.82
CA PRO A 211 -19.55 -6.41 -10.91
C PRO A 211 -20.62 -5.48 -11.51
N LEU A 212 -20.78 -4.30 -10.93
CA LEU A 212 -21.69 -3.27 -11.42
C LEU A 212 -20.96 -2.19 -12.20
N CYS A 213 -19.84 -1.71 -11.68
CA CYS A 213 -18.97 -0.75 -12.36
C CYS A 213 -17.57 -0.68 -11.72
N VAL A 214 -16.57 -0.18 -12.44
CA VAL A 214 -15.21 0.07 -11.97
C VAL A 214 -14.97 1.56 -11.74
N PHE A 215 -14.32 1.92 -10.63
CA PHE A 215 -13.90 3.30 -10.30
C PHE A 215 -12.56 3.61 -10.98
N SER A 216 -12.59 3.69 -12.30
CA SER A 216 -11.44 4.00 -13.15
C SER A 216 -11.89 4.89 -14.30
N LYS A 217 -10.98 5.72 -14.81
CA LYS A 217 -11.23 6.60 -15.98
C LYS A 217 -11.59 5.82 -17.25
N GLN A 218 -11.15 4.57 -17.32
CA GLN A 218 -11.37 3.67 -18.46
C GLN A 218 -11.77 2.28 -17.96
N ARG A 219 -12.41 1.51 -18.82
CA ARG A 219 -12.67 0.08 -18.55
C ARG A 219 -11.35 -0.66 -18.33
N LEU A 220 -11.40 -1.73 -17.55
CA LEU A 220 -10.23 -2.58 -17.31
C LEU A 220 -9.72 -3.17 -18.63
N PRO A 221 -8.39 -3.24 -18.85
CA PRO A 221 -7.84 -3.60 -20.15
C PRO A 221 -7.89 -5.10 -20.44
N LEU A 222 -8.03 -5.95 -19.42
CA LEU A 222 -7.97 -7.41 -19.55
C LEU A 222 -9.25 -7.94 -20.21
N LYS A 223 -9.10 -8.60 -21.34
CA LYS A 223 -10.21 -9.13 -22.16
C LYS A 223 -10.65 -10.53 -21.77
N ASP A 224 -9.94 -11.18 -20.84
CA ASP A 224 -10.23 -12.54 -20.42
C ASP A 224 -11.63 -12.63 -19.80
N LYS A 225 -12.39 -13.64 -20.21
CA LYS A 225 -13.70 -13.94 -19.64
C LYS A 225 -13.52 -14.52 -18.23
N VAL A 226 -14.36 -14.06 -17.31
CA VAL A 226 -14.44 -14.58 -15.95
C VAL A 226 -15.64 -15.51 -15.78
N THR A 227 -16.76 -15.17 -16.43
CA THR A 227 -17.95 -16.01 -16.59
C THR A 227 -18.15 -16.32 -18.06
N ALA A 228 -19.15 -17.15 -18.42
CA ALA A 228 -19.44 -17.47 -19.81
C ALA A 228 -19.69 -16.22 -20.66
N ASP A 229 -20.34 -15.23 -20.10
CA ASP A 229 -20.88 -14.05 -20.83
C ASP A 229 -20.08 -12.79 -20.57
N MET A 230 -19.29 -12.68 -19.48
CA MET A 230 -18.70 -11.43 -19.03
C MET A 230 -17.24 -11.56 -18.59
N GLY A 231 -16.42 -10.61 -18.98
CA GLY A 231 -15.04 -10.45 -18.55
C GLY A 231 -14.77 -9.06 -17.97
N TRP A 232 -13.51 -8.81 -17.65
CA TRP A 232 -13.10 -7.58 -16.99
C TRP A 232 -13.35 -6.32 -17.83
N SER A 233 -13.07 -6.37 -19.14
CA SER A 233 -13.29 -5.25 -20.07
C SER A 233 -14.77 -4.98 -20.37
N ASP A 234 -15.66 -5.89 -19.99
CA ASP A 234 -17.11 -5.70 -20.15
C ASP A 234 -17.70 -4.84 -19.02
N ILE A 235 -16.98 -4.70 -17.87
CA ILE A 235 -17.43 -3.90 -16.74
C ILE A 235 -17.39 -2.42 -17.13
N PRO A 236 -18.54 -1.70 -17.04
CA PRO A 236 -18.58 -0.27 -17.34
C PRO A 236 -17.84 0.54 -16.29
N THR A 237 -17.41 1.77 -16.62
CA THR A 237 -16.93 2.71 -15.59
C THR A 237 -18.10 3.18 -14.72
N CYS A 238 -17.82 3.53 -13.45
CA CYS A 238 -18.86 4.05 -12.56
C CYS A 238 -19.38 5.40 -13.05
N LYS A 239 -18.55 6.20 -13.71
CA LYS A 239 -18.94 7.44 -14.39
C LYS A 239 -19.99 7.19 -15.47
N ASP A 240 -19.82 6.16 -16.32
CA ASP A 240 -20.81 5.77 -17.35
C ASP A 240 -22.13 5.29 -16.74
N GLN A 241 -22.10 4.83 -15.50
CA GLN A 241 -23.27 4.40 -14.74
C GLN A 241 -23.90 5.52 -13.90
N GLY A 242 -23.44 6.78 -14.06
CA GLY A 242 -24.00 7.94 -13.40
C GLY A 242 -23.48 8.20 -11.98
N ILE A 243 -22.42 7.49 -11.57
CA ILE A 243 -21.69 7.77 -10.33
C ILE A 243 -20.49 8.64 -10.69
N ALA A 244 -20.56 9.95 -10.39
CA ALA A 244 -19.52 10.93 -10.75
C ALA A 244 -18.26 10.84 -9.86
N VAL A 245 -17.79 9.62 -9.63
CA VAL A 245 -16.46 9.31 -9.07
C VAL A 245 -15.63 8.77 -10.21
N GLU A 246 -14.69 9.57 -10.69
CA GLU A 246 -13.98 9.28 -11.93
C GLU A 246 -12.89 8.21 -11.72
N GLU A 247 -12.24 8.21 -10.59
CA GLU A 247 -11.18 7.27 -10.25
C GLU A 247 -11.04 7.15 -8.73
N PHE A 248 -10.81 5.94 -8.26
CA PHE A 248 -10.42 5.69 -6.87
C PHE A 248 -9.35 4.58 -6.85
N ARG A 249 -8.15 4.93 -6.39
CA ARG A 249 -7.01 4.02 -6.29
C ARG A 249 -6.45 3.98 -4.88
N MET A 250 -6.04 2.82 -4.45
CA MET A 250 -5.43 2.61 -3.15
C MET A 250 -4.01 2.06 -3.32
N PRO A 251 -2.97 2.80 -2.92
CA PRO A 251 -1.59 2.34 -3.04
C PRO A 251 -1.29 1.20 -2.07
N ARG A 252 -0.52 0.22 -2.53
CA ARG A 252 0.11 -0.83 -1.72
C ARG A 252 1.48 -0.37 -1.28
N THR A 253 1.63 -0.13 0.01
CA THR A 253 2.79 0.55 0.60
C THR A 253 3.63 -0.41 1.44
N VAL A 254 4.95 -0.19 1.42
CA VAL A 254 5.92 -0.86 2.30
C VAL A 254 6.64 0.20 3.11
N TRP A 255 6.72 -0.03 4.41
CA TRP A 255 7.38 0.83 5.38
C TRP A 255 8.40 0.03 6.17
N ALA A 256 9.51 0.63 6.51
CA ALA A 256 10.44 0.12 7.52
C ALA A 256 10.19 0.83 8.87
N MET A 257 10.80 0.32 9.91
CA MET A 257 10.73 0.96 11.24
C MET A 257 11.35 2.35 11.19
N GLY A 258 10.90 3.25 12.08
CA GLY A 258 11.57 4.53 12.27
C GLY A 258 12.99 4.35 12.77
N ASP A 259 13.84 5.36 12.57
CA ASP A 259 15.22 5.43 13.06
C ASP A 259 16.14 4.30 12.51
N ILE A 260 15.80 3.67 11.37
CA ILE A 260 16.75 2.82 10.63
C ILE A 260 17.73 3.70 9.85
N THR A 261 18.91 3.15 9.52
CA THR A 261 19.91 3.91 8.79
C THR A 261 19.53 4.11 7.29
N PRO A 262 20.09 5.14 6.62
CA PRO A 262 19.88 5.32 5.17
C PRO A 262 20.26 4.11 4.34
N GLU A 263 21.32 3.36 4.71
CA GLU A 263 21.76 2.14 4.04
C GLU A 263 20.73 1.02 4.18
N GLN A 264 20.15 0.86 5.37
CA GLN A 264 19.09 -0.12 5.63
C GLN A 264 17.84 0.19 4.80
N ALA A 265 17.45 1.46 4.75
CA ALA A 265 16.34 1.91 3.91
C ALA A 265 16.62 1.71 2.42
N ALA A 266 17.85 1.99 1.97
CA ALA A 266 18.27 1.77 0.58
C ALA A 266 18.26 0.29 0.22
N TYR A 267 18.71 -0.58 1.12
CA TYR A 267 18.66 -2.04 0.93
C TYR A 267 17.23 -2.51 0.65
N TYR A 268 16.26 -2.08 1.46
CA TYR A 268 14.86 -2.48 1.28
C TYR A 268 14.22 -1.87 0.03
N ARG A 269 14.57 -0.64 -0.35
CA ARG A 269 14.12 -0.07 -1.66
C ARG A 269 14.63 -0.91 -2.83
N ASN A 270 15.90 -1.30 -2.81
CA ASN A 270 16.50 -2.15 -3.84
C ASN A 270 15.86 -3.57 -3.83
N LEU A 271 15.59 -4.12 -2.65
CA LEU A 271 14.86 -5.39 -2.53
C LEU A 271 13.48 -5.32 -3.21
N MET A 272 12.71 -4.26 -2.98
CA MET A 272 11.39 -4.08 -3.60
C MET A 272 11.50 -3.91 -5.12
N ASP A 273 12.51 -3.22 -5.62
CA ASP A 273 12.77 -3.11 -7.07
C ASP A 273 13.11 -4.48 -7.69
N GLN A 274 13.92 -5.28 -7.03
CA GLN A 274 14.20 -6.65 -7.48
C GLN A 274 12.95 -7.54 -7.47
N VAL A 275 12.08 -7.40 -6.48
CA VAL A 275 10.81 -8.15 -6.38
C VAL A 275 9.89 -7.80 -7.54
N ARG A 276 9.66 -6.50 -7.83
CA ARG A 276 8.76 -6.08 -8.93
C ARG A 276 9.23 -6.56 -10.30
N ALA A 277 10.53 -6.75 -10.49
CA ALA A 277 11.07 -7.24 -11.74
C ALA A 277 10.75 -8.73 -12.02
N LYS A 278 10.32 -9.50 -10.99
CA LYS A 278 10.12 -10.94 -11.11
C LYS A 278 8.76 -11.28 -11.73
N PRO A 279 8.71 -12.38 -12.53
CA PRO A 279 7.49 -12.76 -13.24
C PRO A 279 6.30 -13.04 -12.30
N GLU A 280 6.52 -13.61 -11.12
CA GLU A 280 5.45 -13.92 -10.16
C GLU A 280 4.78 -12.65 -9.63
N PHE A 281 5.55 -11.57 -9.41
CA PHE A 281 4.99 -10.31 -8.98
C PHE A 281 4.19 -9.65 -10.12
N LYS A 282 4.69 -9.70 -11.34
CA LYS A 282 3.97 -9.21 -12.53
C LYS A 282 2.69 -10.01 -12.80
N ASP A 283 2.74 -11.32 -12.65
CA ASP A 283 1.57 -12.20 -12.76
C ASP A 283 0.53 -11.89 -11.68
N TRP A 284 0.97 -11.61 -10.44
CA TRP A 284 0.09 -11.17 -9.36
C TRP A 284 -0.58 -9.83 -9.68
N LEU A 285 0.16 -8.84 -10.19
CA LEU A 285 -0.42 -7.56 -10.64
C LEU A 285 -1.48 -7.78 -11.73
N GLN A 286 -1.16 -8.59 -12.74
CA GLN A 286 -2.05 -8.86 -13.85
C GLN A 286 -3.32 -9.60 -13.41
N LYS A 287 -3.19 -10.66 -12.60
CA LYS A 287 -4.33 -11.44 -12.08
C LYS A 287 -5.21 -10.65 -11.13
N GLY A 288 -4.60 -9.75 -10.35
CA GLY A 288 -5.30 -8.85 -9.43
C GLY A 288 -5.86 -7.60 -10.08
N LEU A 289 -5.55 -7.36 -11.37
CA LEU A 289 -5.87 -6.12 -12.10
C LEU A 289 -5.37 -4.87 -11.36
N GLN A 290 -4.19 -4.98 -10.79
CA GLN A 290 -3.52 -3.90 -10.09
C GLN A 290 -2.62 -3.13 -11.07
N SER A 291 -2.58 -1.82 -10.90
CA SER A 291 -1.65 -0.97 -11.64
C SER A 291 -0.23 -1.19 -11.14
N ASP A 292 0.72 -1.42 -12.06
CA ASP A 292 2.15 -1.39 -11.74
C ASP A 292 2.53 0.04 -11.36
N MET A 293 2.73 0.27 -10.07
CA MET A 293 3.06 1.58 -9.52
C MET A 293 4.25 1.43 -8.58
N PHE A 294 5.43 1.78 -9.07
CA PHE A 294 6.64 1.74 -8.26
C PHE A 294 7.15 3.14 -7.96
N VAL A 295 7.00 3.56 -6.70
CA VAL A 295 7.40 4.90 -6.23
C VAL A 295 8.26 4.77 -4.99
N THR A 296 9.44 5.38 -4.98
CA THR A 296 10.41 5.32 -3.87
C THR A 296 11.08 6.67 -3.62
N GLY A 297 11.84 6.78 -2.54
CA GLY A 297 12.69 7.93 -2.26
C GLY A 297 11.93 9.25 -2.19
N THR A 298 12.47 10.30 -2.78
CA THR A 298 11.88 11.66 -2.79
C THR A 298 10.52 11.71 -3.49
N GLU A 299 10.34 10.90 -4.52
CA GLU A 299 9.06 10.79 -5.22
C GLU A 299 7.96 10.23 -4.31
N LEU A 300 8.31 9.23 -3.50
CA LEU A 300 7.38 8.66 -2.51
C LEU A 300 6.97 9.70 -1.46
N ALA A 301 7.92 10.47 -0.94
CA ALA A 301 7.61 11.54 0.00
C ALA A 301 6.65 12.58 -0.60
N ARG A 302 6.90 12.98 -1.86
CA ARG A 302 6.02 13.89 -2.61
C ARG A 302 4.63 13.29 -2.85
N TYR A 303 4.57 12.01 -3.22
CA TYR A 303 3.30 11.30 -3.41
C TYR A 303 2.47 11.30 -2.11
N ILE A 304 3.06 10.92 -0.98
CA ILE A 304 2.39 10.90 0.33
C ILE A 304 1.87 12.30 0.69
N ALA A 305 2.68 13.35 0.50
CA ALA A 305 2.28 14.72 0.79
C ALA A 305 1.07 15.16 -0.05
N ASN A 306 1.08 14.86 -1.35
CA ASN A 306 -0.01 15.18 -2.27
C ASN A 306 -1.28 14.38 -1.93
N ASP A 307 -1.17 13.09 -1.66
CA ASP A 307 -2.31 12.23 -1.32
C ASP A 307 -2.96 12.68 0.00
N LYS A 308 -2.15 13.01 1.02
CA LYS A 308 -2.64 13.64 2.27
C LYS A 308 -3.37 14.95 2.00
N ALA A 309 -2.83 15.82 1.15
CA ALA A 309 -3.44 17.10 0.81
C ALA A 309 -4.81 16.91 0.13
N ASN A 310 -4.89 16.00 -0.84
CA ASN A 310 -6.13 15.68 -1.54
C ASN A 310 -7.21 15.13 -0.58
N HIS A 311 -6.85 14.18 0.27
CA HIS A 311 -7.77 13.63 1.26
C HIS A 311 -8.17 14.64 2.35
N LYS A 312 -7.26 15.58 2.71
CA LYS A 312 -7.56 16.63 3.68
C LYS A 312 -8.75 17.49 3.24
N VAL A 313 -8.86 17.79 1.94
CA VAL A 313 -10.00 18.53 1.39
C VAL A 313 -11.29 17.75 1.63
N GLN A 314 -11.31 16.47 1.29
CA GLN A 314 -12.49 15.61 1.51
C GLN A 314 -12.83 15.50 3.00
N PHE A 315 -11.84 15.18 3.85
CA PHE A 315 -12.04 15.01 5.29
C PHE A 315 -12.53 16.30 5.97
N SER A 316 -12.09 17.47 5.48
CA SER A 316 -12.60 18.76 5.96
C SER A 316 -14.06 18.93 5.62
N GLN A 317 -14.46 18.62 4.37
CA GLN A 317 -15.85 18.71 3.92
C GLN A 317 -16.78 17.73 4.64
N ASP A 318 -16.24 16.55 5.02
CA ASP A 318 -16.97 15.50 5.72
C ASP A 318 -16.99 15.69 7.23
N GLY A 319 -16.26 16.69 7.76
CA GLY A 319 -16.15 16.94 9.19
C GLY A 319 -15.34 15.87 9.95
N TRP A 320 -14.47 15.14 9.25
CA TRP A 320 -13.69 14.03 9.81
C TRP A 320 -12.31 14.43 10.33
N LEU A 321 -11.79 15.60 9.92
CA LEU A 321 -10.50 16.05 10.43
C LEU A 321 -10.51 16.14 11.94
N LEU A 322 -9.47 15.60 12.58
CA LEU A 322 -9.25 15.86 13.99
C LEU A 322 -9.18 17.37 14.22
N LYS A 323 -9.92 17.84 15.22
CA LYS A 323 -9.77 19.19 15.75
C LYS A 323 -8.58 19.18 16.70
N ASP A 324 -7.70 20.15 16.55
CA ASP A 324 -6.55 20.38 17.42
C ASP A 324 -6.98 20.53 18.88
#